data_99e027f3974835d187ebe6e5e1de5151
#
_entry.id   99e027f3974835d187ebe6e5e1de5151
#
_cell.length_a   1.000
_cell.length_b   1.000
_cell.length_c   1.000
_cell.angle_alpha   90.00
_cell.angle_beta   90.00
_cell.angle_gamma   90.00
#
_symmetry.space_group_name_H-M   'P 1'
#
loop_
_entity.id
_entity.type
_entity.pdbx_description
1 polymer ?
#
loop_
_entity_poly.entity_id
_entity_poly.type
_entity_poly.pdbx_seq_one_letter_code
_entity_poly.pdbx_strand_id
1 'polypeptide(L)'
;MNTKRQLIAFLLCCFAAVLPCHAQNSIDELVENFSTLGSAKFTSVVDRDPKTRRVQKVVKELQLQGVQAGKFKKAFEDESHNGSTTRQQDGDVLTMTVTQESPRQLRIYMLRLVGRHTYHSAKVIIIVKMKT
;
A
#
# COMPACT_ATOMS: atom_id res chain seq x y z
N MET A 1 13.39 -13.12 39.53
CA MET A 1 14.06 -12.25 38.55
C MET A 1 13.72 -12.57 37.11
N ASN A 2 13.64 -13.83 36.73
CA ASN A 2 13.30 -14.19 35.37
C ASN A 2 11.85 -13.91 34.98
N THR A 3 10.94 -13.85 35.93
CA THR A 3 9.52 -13.59 35.71
C THR A 3 9.24 -12.17 35.21
N LYS A 4 9.99 -11.18 35.69
CA LYS A 4 9.83 -9.80 35.20
C LYS A 4 10.31 -9.62 33.76
N ARG A 5 11.42 -10.26 33.40
CA ARG A 5 11.94 -10.23 32.04
C ARG A 5 11.02 -10.95 31.06
N GLN A 6 10.48 -12.10 31.48
CA GLN A 6 9.54 -12.86 30.66
C GLN A 6 8.23 -12.10 30.45
N LEU A 7 7.76 -11.38 31.48
CA LEU A 7 6.54 -10.60 31.38
C LEU A 7 6.70 -9.40 30.44
N ILE A 8 7.84 -8.74 30.50
CA ILE A 8 8.15 -7.62 29.60
C ILE A 8 8.29 -8.11 28.16
N ALA A 9 8.97 -9.22 27.95
CA ALA A 9 9.10 -9.82 26.61
C ALA A 9 7.75 -10.26 26.05
N PHE A 10 6.89 -10.82 26.88
CA PHE A 10 5.55 -11.22 26.48
C PHE A 10 4.68 -10.01 26.14
N LEU A 11 4.74 -8.95 26.89
CA LEU A 11 4.03 -7.70 26.61
C LEU A 11 4.51 -7.07 25.31
N LEU A 12 5.80 -7.06 25.06
CA LEU A 12 6.37 -6.57 23.81
C LEU A 12 5.94 -7.41 22.62
N CYS A 13 5.91 -8.73 22.75
CA CYS A 13 5.45 -9.62 21.69
C CYS A 13 3.96 -9.45 21.41
N CYS A 14 3.12 -9.30 22.42
CA CYS A 14 1.70 -9.03 22.24
C CYS A 14 1.45 -7.68 21.57
N PHE A 15 2.19 -6.68 21.93
CA PHE A 15 2.08 -5.35 21.35
C PHE A 15 2.54 -5.35 19.88
N ALA A 16 3.64 -6.03 19.58
CA ALA A 16 4.14 -6.18 18.22
C ALA A 16 3.19 -7.01 17.33
N ALA A 17 2.50 -7.99 17.90
CA ALA A 17 1.54 -8.81 17.17
C ALA A 17 0.26 -8.06 16.82
N VAL A 18 -0.13 -7.06 17.61
CA VAL A 18 -1.36 -6.28 17.36
C VAL A 18 -1.13 -5.17 16.34
N LEU A 19 0.05 -4.56 16.32
CA LEU A 19 0.34 -3.43 15.44
C LEU A 19 0.44 -3.79 13.95
N PRO A 20 1.12 -4.87 13.53
CA PRO A 20 1.29 -5.14 12.10
C PRO A 20 0.09 -5.81 11.43
N CYS A 21 -0.87 -6.30 12.21
CA CYS A 21 -1.98 -7.06 11.64
C CYS A 21 -2.93 -6.25 10.78
N HIS A 22 -2.83 -4.93 10.81
CA HIS A 22 -3.96 -4.20 10.32
C HIS A 22 -3.79 -3.58 9.01
N ALA A 23 -2.66 -3.59 8.46
CA ALA A 23 -2.82 -2.71 7.43
C ALA A 23 -1.80 -2.67 6.36
N GLN A 24 -0.60 -3.04 6.63
CA GLN A 24 0.42 -2.78 5.65
C GLN A 24 0.84 -4.04 4.92
N ASN A 25 0.61 -4.06 3.62
CA ASN A 25 1.21 -5.02 2.73
C ASN A 25 2.47 -4.41 2.10
N SER A 26 3.10 -5.16 1.19
CA SER A 26 4.33 -4.72 0.52
C SER A 26 4.16 -3.41 -0.25
N ILE A 27 2.98 -3.19 -0.83
CA ILE A 27 2.68 -1.97 -1.58
C ILE A 27 2.56 -0.77 -0.63
N ASP A 28 1.83 -0.94 0.47
CA ASP A 28 1.65 0.12 1.46
C ASP A 28 3.00 0.55 2.05
N GLU A 29 3.85 -0.39 2.40
CA GLU A 29 5.17 -0.11 2.95
C GLU A 29 6.04 0.65 1.95
N LEU A 30 6.02 0.23 0.70
CA LEU A 30 6.84 0.85 -0.33
C LEU A 30 6.38 2.27 -0.63
N VAL A 31 5.06 2.49 -0.69
CA VAL A 31 4.49 3.84 -0.88
C VAL A 31 4.87 4.74 0.30
N GLU A 32 4.77 4.24 1.52
CA GLU A 32 5.13 5.00 2.71
C GLU A 32 6.62 5.37 2.70
N ASN A 33 7.48 4.43 2.34
CA ASN A 33 8.91 4.69 2.27
C ASN A 33 9.27 5.76 1.25
N PHE A 34 8.62 5.75 0.08
CA PHE A 34 8.88 6.74 -0.95
C PHE A 34 8.14 8.07 -0.75
N SER A 35 7.10 8.10 0.06
CA SER A 35 6.29 9.29 0.26
C SER A 35 7.06 10.45 0.91
N THR A 36 8.14 10.13 1.62
CA THR A 36 8.97 11.13 2.30
C THR A 36 10.16 11.59 1.47
N LEU A 37 10.39 10.98 0.31
CA LEU A 37 11.50 11.36 -0.56
C LEU A 37 11.17 12.61 -1.37
N GLY A 38 12.13 13.51 -1.49
CA GLY A 38 11.97 14.74 -2.24
C GLY A 38 11.75 14.55 -3.74
N SER A 39 12.14 13.40 -4.29
CA SER A 39 11.94 13.06 -5.70
C SER A 39 10.57 12.49 -6.01
N ALA A 40 9.76 12.23 -5.01
CA ALA A 40 8.42 11.67 -5.17
C ALA A 40 7.36 12.72 -4.88
N LYS A 41 6.25 12.60 -5.61
CA LYS A 41 5.04 13.42 -5.36
C LYS A 41 4.02 12.55 -4.67
N PHE A 42 3.62 12.92 -3.47
CA PHE A 42 2.67 12.14 -2.70
C PHE A 42 1.51 13.01 -2.24
N THR A 43 0.29 12.50 -2.44
CA THR A 43 -0.94 13.12 -1.95
C THR A 43 -1.79 12.08 -1.23
N SER A 44 -2.50 12.52 -0.21
CA SER A 44 -3.45 11.67 0.51
C SER A 44 -4.70 12.48 0.80
N VAL A 45 -5.85 11.93 0.42
CA VAL A 45 -7.15 12.55 0.63
C VAL A 45 -8.01 11.60 1.45
N VAL A 46 -8.59 12.13 2.52
CA VAL A 46 -9.48 11.37 3.41
C VAL A 46 -10.88 11.94 3.25
N ASP A 47 -11.82 11.08 2.88
CA ASP A 47 -13.24 11.43 2.78
C ASP A 47 -13.96 10.93 4.03
N ARG A 48 -14.67 11.84 4.71
CA ARG A 48 -15.39 11.57 5.95
C ARG A 48 -16.87 11.82 5.77
N ASP A 49 -17.66 11.03 6.48
CA ASP A 49 -19.11 11.29 6.58
C ASP A 49 -19.33 12.64 7.27
N PRO A 50 -20.10 13.56 6.66
CA PRO A 50 -20.33 14.87 7.26
C PRO A 50 -21.08 14.83 8.58
N LYS A 51 -21.87 13.80 8.83
CA LYS A 51 -22.65 13.66 10.07
C LYS A 51 -21.88 12.95 11.18
N THR A 52 -21.27 11.79 10.87
CA THR A 52 -20.62 10.95 11.88
C THR A 52 -19.13 11.22 11.99
N ARG A 53 -18.54 11.93 11.04
CA ARG A 53 -17.11 12.17 10.94
C ARG A 53 -16.26 10.91 10.73
N ARG A 54 -16.89 9.77 10.49
CA ARG A 54 -16.18 8.52 10.23
C ARG A 54 -15.54 8.56 8.85
N VAL A 55 -14.35 7.98 8.75
CA VAL A 55 -13.66 7.84 7.48
C VAL A 55 -14.44 6.86 6.60
N GLN A 56 -14.79 7.30 5.40
CA GLN A 56 -15.46 6.48 4.40
C GLN A 56 -14.50 5.97 3.35
N LYS A 57 -13.52 6.78 2.97
CA LYS A 57 -12.62 6.47 1.87
C LYS A 57 -11.31 7.22 2.06
N VAL A 58 -10.22 6.56 1.74
CA VAL A 58 -8.89 7.18 1.69
C VAL A 58 -8.33 6.93 0.30
N VAL A 59 -7.80 7.97 -0.33
CA VAL A 59 -7.13 7.87 -1.61
C VAL A 59 -5.71 8.38 -1.45
N LYS A 60 -4.73 7.54 -1.76
CA LYS A 60 -3.31 7.91 -1.75
C LYS A 60 -2.80 7.80 -3.17
N GLU A 61 -2.02 8.77 -3.58
CA GLU A 61 -1.38 8.78 -4.89
C GLU A 61 0.09 9.10 -4.73
N LEU A 62 0.93 8.26 -5.32
CA LEU A 62 2.37 8.45 -5.37
C LEU A 62 2.83 8.48 -6.81
N GLN A 63 3.63 9.49 -7.16
CA GLN A 63 4.31 9.57 -8.45
C GLN A 63 5.81 9.58 -8.20
N LEU A 64 6.51 8.65 -8.83
CA LEU A 64 7.95 8.49 -8.66
C LEU A 64 8.63 8.45 -10.02
N GLN A 65 9.70 9.20 -10.16
CA GLN A 65 10.55 9.22 -11.34
C GLN A 65 11.88 8.53 -11.03
N GLY A 66 12.45 7.86 -12.03
CA GLY A 66 13.75 7.24 -11.92
C GLY A 66 13.72 5.72 -11.82
N VAL A 67 14.90 5.13 -11.67
CA VAL A 67 15.08 3.67 -11.68
C VAL A 67 14.39 2.95 -10.54
N GLN A 68 14.09 3.65 -9.46
CA GLN A 68 13.39 3.10 -8.30
C GLN A 68 11.94 2.72 -8.63
N ALA A 69 11.40 3.25 -9.72
CA ALA A 69 10.03 2.95 -10.15
C ALA A 69 9.79 1.45 -10.33
N GLY A 70 10.79 0.71 -10.79
CA GLY A 70 10.68 -0.73 -11.02
C GLY A 70 10.43 -1.56 -9.76
N LYS A 71 10.73 -1.03 -8.59
CA LYS A 71 10.49 -1.73 -7.33
C LYS A 71 9.01 -2.02 -7.08
N PHE A 72 8.13 -1.19 -7.61
CA PHE A 72 6.70 -1.37 -7.46
C PHE A 72 6.17 -2.58 -8.19
N LYS A 73 6.79 -2.96 -9.31
CA LYS A 73 6.39 -4.16 -10.03
C LYS A 73 6.45 -5.40 -9.14
N LYS A 74 7.56 -5.57 -8.42
CA LYS A 74 7.74 -6.70 -7.52
C LYS A 74 6.74 -6.66 -6.37
N ALA A 75 6.52 -5.49 -5.78
CA ALA A 75 5.57 -5.34 -4.68
C ALA A 75 4.16 -5.74 -5.12
N PHE A 76 3.74 -5.32 -6.31
CA PHE A 76 2.44 -5.69 -6.85
C PHE A 76 2.35 -7.18 -7.21
N GLU A 77 3.42 -7.76 -7.74
CA GLU A 77 3.46 -9.19 -8.01
C GLU A 77 3.37 -10.01 -6.71
N ASP A 78 4.07 -9.58 -5.66
CA ASP A 78 4.01 -10.26 -4.36
C ASP A 78 2.60 -10.21 -3.77
N GLU A 79 1.89 -9.10 -3.92
CA GLU A 79 0.54 -8.96 -3.39
C GLU A 79 -0.54 -9.55 -4.31
N SER A 80 -0.20 -9.92 -5.53
CA SER A 80 -1.15 -10.50 -6.47
C SER A 80 -1.73 -11.83 -5.97
N HIS A 81 -1.01 -12.51 -5.10
CA HIS A 81 -1.47 -13.78 -4.52
C HIS A 81 -2.53 -13.60 -3.44
N ASN A 82 -2.70 -12.38 -2.93
CA ASN A 82 -3.59 -12.07 -1.81
C ASN A 82 -4.86 -11.35 -2.22
N GLY A 83 -5.24 -11.43 -3.48
CA GLY A 83 -6.43 -10.75 -3.97
C GLY A 83 -6.68 -11.00 -5.44
N SER A 84 -7.63 -10.28 -6.01
CA SER A 84 -7.89 -10.29 -7.45
C SER A 84 -6.92 -9.37 -8.15
N THR A 85 -6.30 -9.86 -9.22
CA THR A 85 -5.27 -9.12 -9.93
C THR A 85 -5.61 -9.03 -11.42
N THR A 86 -5.45 -7.84 -11.97
CA THR A 86 -5.45 -7.63 -13.42
C THR A 86 -4.10 -7.07 -13.84
N ARG A 87 -3.66 -7.45 -15.04
CA ARG A 87 -2.40 -6.98 -15.59
C ARG A 87 -2.59 -6.72 -17.07
N GLN A 88 -2.11 -5.57 -17.52
CA GLN A 88 -2.20 -5.18 -18.92
C GLN A 88 -0.89 -4.53 -19.35
N GLN A 89 -0.36 -4.96 -20.48
CA GLN A 89 0.82 -4.35 -21.08
C GLN A 89 0.39 -3.69 -22.39
N ASP A 90 0.64 -2.39 -22.51
CA ASP A 90 0.32 -1.62 -23.70
C ASP A 90 1.55 -0.81 -24.10
N GLY A 91 2.31 -1.32 -25.05
CA GLY A 91 3.58 -0.72 -25.44
C GLY A 91 4.55 -0.66 -24.26
N ASP A 92 4.99 0.54 -23.93
CA ASP A 92 5.92 0.78 -22.81
C ASP A 92 5.22 0.96 -21.47
N VAL A 93 3.91 0.78 -21.40
CA VAL A 93 3.12 1.00 -20.19
C VAL A 93 2.61 -0.32 -19.65
N LEU A 94 3.00 -0.64 -18.42
CA LEU A 94 2.47 -1.76 -17.65
C LEU A 94 1.47 -1.22 -16.63
N THR A 95 0.26 -1.75 -16.65
CA THR A 95 -0.78 -1.42 -15.68
C THR A 95 -1.13 -2.67 -14.89
N MET A 96 -1.13 -2.56 -13.57
CA MET A 96 -1.53 -3.64 -12.67
C MET A 96 -2.54 -3.12 -11.67
N THR A 97 -3.54 -3.94 -11.37
CA THR A 97 -4.52 -3.64 -10.33
C THR A 97 -4.65 -4.84 -9.42
N VAL A 98 -4.50 -4.62 -8.13
CA VAL A 98 -4.68 -5.63 -7.10
C VAL A 98 -5.82 -5.17 -6.20
N THR A 99 -6.82 -6.02 -6.02
CA THR A 99 -7.97 -5.74 -5.15
C THR A 99 -7.99 -6.75 -4.02
N GLN A 100 -7.96 -6.24 -2.80
CA GLN A 100 -8.00 -7.05 -1.58
C GLN A 100 -9.24 -6.67 -0.78
N GLU A 101 -10.03 -7.66 -0.43
CA GLU A 101 -11.28 -7.45 0.28
C GLU A 101 -11.23 -8.10 1.66
N SER A 102 -11.65 -7.36 2.67
CA SER A 102 -11.82 -7.84 4.03
C SER A 102 -13.23 -7.50 4.51
N PRO A 103 -13.69 -8.04 5.67
CA PRO A 103 -15.03 -7.73 6.16
C PRO A 103 -15.30 -6.25 6.40
N ARG A 104 -14.26 -5.46 6.65
CA ARG A 104 -14.41 -4.04 6.98
C ARG A 104 -13.95 -3.08 5.91
N GLN A 105 -13.14 -3.55 4.97
CA GLN A 105 -12.50 -2.68 4.00
C GLN A 105 -12.41 -3.33 2.63
N LEU A 106 -12.48 -2.50 1.63
CA LEU A 106 -12.11 -2.84 0.27
C LEU A 106 -10.88 -2.01 -0.10
N ARG A 107 -9.79 -2.67 -0.49
CA ARG A 107 -8.55 -2.01 -0.88
C ARG A 107 -8.27 -2.26 -2.35
N ILE A 108 -8.03 -1.20 -3.07
CA ILE A 108 -7.72 -1.24 -4.50
C ILE A 108 -6.35 -0.58 -4.69
N TYR A 109 -5.42 -1.33 -5.25
CA TYR A 109 -4.07 -0.87 -5.55
C TYR A 109 -3.91 -0.83 -7.06
N MET A 110 -3.55 0.32 -7.59
CA MET A 110 -3.34 0.50 -9.02
C MET A 110 -1.91 0.97 -9.27
N LEU A 111 -1.25 0.35 -10.24
CA LEU A 111 0.11 0.67 -10.63
C LEU A 111 0.14 0.97 -12.12
N ARG A 112 0.84 2.03 -12.47
CA ARG A 112 1.20 2.33 -13.85
C ARG A 112 2.71 2.54 -13.92
N LEU A 113 3.38 1.67 -14.66
CA LEU A 113 4.82 1.76 -14.90
C LEU A 113 5.08 2.09 -16.36
N VAL A 114 5.99 3.01 -16.59
CA VAL A 114 6.39 3.42 -17.93
C VAL A 114 7.88 3.17 -18.11
N GLY A 115 8.25 2.50 -19.17
CA GLY A 115 9.62 2.24 -19.55
C GLY A 115 9.77 1.08 -20.50
N ARG A 116 10.78 1.12 -21.35
CA ARG A 116 10.99 0.14 -22.40
C ARG A 116 11.86 -1.03 -21.93
N HIS A 117 13.09 -0.73 -21.51
CA HIS A 117 14.03 -1.72 -20.98
C HIS A 117 14.09 -1.70 -19.47
N THR A 118 14.03 -0.49 -18.91
CA THR A 118 13.93 -0.26 -17.48
C THR A 118 12.79 0.73 -17.23
N TYR A 119 12.10 0.56 -16.11
CA TYR A 119 11.03 1.49 -15.74
C TYR A 119 11.64 2.77 -15.20
N HIS A 120 11.15 3.92 -15.69
CA HIS A 120 11.62 5.24 -15.27
C HIS A 120 10.55 6.08 -14.60
N SER A 121 9.29 5.63 -14.62
CA SER A 121 8.18 6.36 -14.03
C SER A 121 7.19 5.37 -13.44
N ALA A 122 6.73 5.67 -12.23
CA ALA A 122 5.71 4.90 -11.55
C ALA A 122 4.63 5.81 -11.00
N LYS A 123 3.38 5.41 -11.16
CA LYS A 123 2.24 6.04 -10.51
C LYS A 123 1.49 4.96 -9.75
N VAL A 124 1.33 5.17 -8.46
CA VAL A 124 0.62 4.23 -7.58
C VAL A 124 -0.57 4.94 -6.98
N ILE A 125 -1.74 4.33 -7.09
CA ILE A 125 -2.96 4.82 -6.45
C ILE A 125 -3.47 3.74 -5.52
N ILE A 126 -3.70 4.11 -4.27
CA ILE A 126 -4.27 3.23 -3.26
C ILE A 126 -5.61 3.81 -2.84
N ILE A 127 -6.66 3.02 -3.00
CA ILE A 127 -8.01 3.39 -2.57
C ILE A 127 -8.44 2.43 -1.49
N VAL A 128 -8.77 2.96 -0.32
CA VAL A 128 -9.31 2.19 0.79
C VAL A 128 -10.73 2.67 1.05
N LYS A 129 -11.70 1.78 0.83
CA LYS A 129 -13.11 2.06 1.10
C LYS A 129 -13.55 1.31 2.34
N MET A 130 -14.16 2.01 3.26
CA MET A 130 -14.73 1.39 4.46
C MET A 130 -16.10 0.81 4.11
N LYS A 131 -16.31 -0.43 4.54
CA LYS A 131 -17.64 -1.07 4.43
C LYS A 131 -18.51 -0.64 5.59
N THR A 132 -19.75 -0.36 5.29
CA THR A 132 -20.77 0.00 6.30
C THR A 132 -21.41 -1.22 6.92
#